data_9531eec3e997c966ad79e2d062af3e2f
#
_entry.id   9531eec3e997c966ad79e2d062af3e2f
#
_cell.length_a   1.000
_cell.length_b   1.000
_cell.length_c   1.000
_cell.angle_alpha   90.00
_cell.angle_beta   90.00
_cell.angle_gamma   90.00
#
_symmetry.space_group_name_H-M   'P 1'
#
loop_
_entity.id
_entity.type
_entity.pdbx_description
1 polymer ?
#
loop_
_entity_poly.entity_id
_entity_poly.type
_entity_poly.pdbx_seq_one_letter_code
_entity_poly.pdbx_strand_id
1 'polypeptide(L)'
;KTYTLARIIAVLNHAMPNIRIAMAAPTGKAAQRMKEALQNSFSDEHLNAMGLVSDHLKQQDTVTIHRLLGLGTRYQPRFHLKQPLPYDVIVIDEASMLDLNLATLLLEAVPDQCRLILLGDANQLASVDVGSVLADLRQVQALDENHVNLVTSRRFKAGALIGELAGLIQTPRDAQTTHREILESLENKIVQASEIKAIPLIKAMADVVQLEY
;
A
#
# COMPACT_ATOMS: atom_id res chain seq x y z
N LYS A 1 -1.08 -1.66 -7.33
CA LYS A 1 -1.89 -0.77 -6.48
C LYS A 1 -2.10 0.59 -7.17
N THR A 2 -1.06 1.41 -7.33
CA THR A 2 -1.15 2.81 -7.82
C THR A 2 -1.74 2.92 -9.24
N TYR A 3 -1.42 2.00 -10.14
CA TYR A 3 -2.01 1.94 -11.48
C TYR A 3 -3.56 1.77 -11.46
N THR A 4 -4.06 0.91 -10.59
CA THR A 4 -5.51 0.72 -10.40
C THR A 4 -6.14 1.95 -9.76
N LEU A 5 -5.48 2.50 -8.73
CA LEU A 5 -5.92 3.73 -8.08
C LEU A 5 -6.05 4.90 -9.05
N ALA A 6 -5.05 5.13 -9.90
CA ALA A 6 -5.11 6.21 -10.89
C ALA A 6 -6.34 6.12 -11.80
N ARG A 7 -6.72 4.89 -12.18
CA ARG A 7 -7.92 4.65 -12.99
C ARG A 7 -9.21 4.92 -12.21
N ILE A 8 -9.28 4.48 -10.96
CA ILE A 8 -10.44 4.76 -10.09
C ILE A 8 -10.62 6.27 -9.93
N ILE A 9 -9.54 6.99 -9.62
CA ILE A 9 -9.55 8.45 -9.45
C ILE A 9 -9.95 9.14 -10.75
N ALA A 10 -9.43 8.72 -11.90
CA ALA A 10 -9.76 9.30 -13.20
C ALA A 10 -11.26 9.12 -13.53
N VAL A 11 -11.80 7.93 -13.30
CA VAL A 11 -13.24 7.63 -13.50
C VAL A 11 -14.10 8.46 -12.54
N LEU A 12 -13.74 8.54 -11.26
CA LEU A 12 -14.47 9.34 -10.28
C LEU A 12 -14.48 10.83 -10.65
N ASN A 13 -13.33 11.37 -11.05
CA ASN A 13 -13.22 12.78 -11.46
C ASN A 13 -13.99 13.05 -12.75
N HIS A 14 -14.04 12.12 -13.68
CA HIS A 14 -14.82 12.25 -14.91
C HIS A 14 -16.33 12.21 -14.61
N ALA A 15 -16.76 11.30 -13.76
CA ALA A 15 -18.17 11.16 -13.37
C ALA A 15 -18.64 12.34 -12.48
N MET A 16 -17.76 12.93 -11.70
CA MET A 16 -18.02 14.02 -10.75
C MET A 16 -16.93 15.08 -10.86
N PRO A 17 -17.01 16.01 -11.82
CA PRO A 17 -15.92 16.96 -12.10
C PRO A 17 -15.51 17.87 -10.93
N ASN A 18 -16.41 18.09 -9.97
CA ASN A 18 -16.17 18.93 -8.78
C ASN A 18 -15.80 18.12 -7.53
N ILE A 19 -15.54 16.83 -7.68
CA ILE A 19 -15.18 15.95 -6.55
C ILE A 19 -13.85 16.40 -5.93
N ARG A 20 -13.85 16.57 -4.62
CA ARG A 20 -12.67 16.94 -3.84
C ARG A 20 -11.97 15.68 -3.35
N ILE A 21 -10.80 15.42 -3.87
CA ILE A 21 -10.02 14.23 -3.56
C ILE A 21 -8.79 14.64 -2.76
N ALA A 22 -8.55 13.99 -1.62
CA ALA A 22 -7.28 14.06 -0.90
C ALA A 22 -6.50 12.76 -1.06
N MET A 23 -5.20 12.88 -1.18
CA MET A 23 -4.29 11.73 -1.26
C MET A 23 -3.19 11.87 -0.23
N ALA A 24 -3.02 10.85 0.62
CA ALA A 24 -2.04 10.91 1.69
C ALA A 24 -1.36 9.54 1.93
N ALA A 25 -0.26 9.59 2.67
CA ALA A 25 0.46 8.41 3.13
C ALA A 25 1.02 8.64 4.55
N PRO A 26 1.36 7.60 5.30
CA PRO A 26 1.91 7.74 6.65
C PRO A 26 3.23 8.50 6.70
N THR A 27 4.09 8.36 5.69
CA THR A 27 5.41 8.98 5.65
C THR A 27 5.59 9.90 4.44
N GLY A 28 6.49 10.89 4.57
CA GLY A 28 6.82 11.81 3.46
C GLY A 28 7.37 11.08 2.24
N LYS A 29 8.19 10.04 2.45
CA LYS A 29 8.74 9.23 1.35
C LYS A 29 7.65 8.44 0.61
N ALA A 30 6.67 7.91 1.34
CA ALA A 30 5.54 7.20 0.74
C ALA A 30 4.64 8.17 -0.03
N ALA A 31 4.34 9.36 0.52
CA ALA A 31 3.59 10.40 -0.16
C ALA A 31 4.27 10.81 -1.47
N GLN A 32 5.57 11.06 -1.45
CA GLN A 32 6.33 11.41 -2.66
C GLN A 32 6.29 10.31 -3.72
N ARG A 33 6.48 9.04 -3.33
CA ARG A 33 6.38 7.89 -4.25
C ARG A 33 4.97 7.74 -4.84
N MET A 34 3.94 7.97 -4.03
CA MET A 34 2.56 7.96 -4.49
C MET A 34 2.33 9.03 -5.55
N LYS A 35 2.82 10.26 -5.33
CA LYS A 35 2.76 11.37 -6.28
C LYS A 35 3.37 11.00 -7.63
N GLU A 36 4.63 10.57 -7.62
CA GLU A 36 5.37 10.19 -8.83
C GLU A 36 4.66 9.06 -9.61
N ALA A 37 4.21 8.03 -8.90
CA ALA A 37 3.53 6.89 -9.51
C ALA A 37 2.15 7.26 -10.08
N LEU A 38 1.43 8.19 -9.48
CA LEU A 38 0.17 8.72 -10.01
C LEU A 38 0.41 9.58 -11.24
N GLN A 39 1.38 10.49 -11.20
CA GLN A 39 1.76 11.33 -12.35
C GLN A 39 2.13 10.47 -13.55
N ASN A 40 2.97 9.44 -13.35
CA ASN A 40 3.32 8.48 -14.40
C ASN A 40 2.08 7.72 -14.93
N SER A 41 1.15 7.34 -14.04
CA SER A 41 -0.07 6.64 -14.43
C SER A 41 -1.05 7.55 -15.17
N PHE A 42 -1.14 8.82 -14.83
CA PHE A 42 -1.96 9.82 -15.54
C PHE A 42 -1.35 10.22 -16.90
N SER A 43 -0.08 9.96 -17.13
CA SER A 43 0.58 10.13 -18.43
C SER A 43 0.37 8.94 -19.35
N ASP A 44 -0.34 7.89 -18.93
CA ASP A 44 -0.68 6.70 -19.72
C ASP A 44 -1.57 7.11 -20.92
N GLU A 45 -1.15 6.71 -22.13
CA GLU A 45 -1.82 7.07 -23.37
C GLU A 45 -3.28 6.61 -23.42
N HIS A 46 -3.59 5.43 -22.85
CA HIS A 46 -4.96 4.90 -22.82
C HIS A 46 -5.88 5.77 -21.94
N LEU A 47 -5.42 6.20 -20.78
CA LEU A 47 -6.22 7.09 -19.92
C LEU A 47 -6.43 8.46 -20.57
N ASN A 48 -5.40 9.00 -21.21
CA ASN A 48 -5.51 10.28 -21.92
C ASN A 48 -6.43 10.17 -23.15
N ALA A 49 -6.32 9.09 -23.95
CA ALA A 49 -7.18 8.84 -25.11
C ALA A 49 -8.67 8.71 -24.72
N MET A 50 -8.96 8.23 -23.53
CA MET A 50 -10.33 8.15 -22.99
C MET A 50 -10.86 9.49 -22.47
N GLY A 51 -10.03 10.55 -22.44
CA GLY A 51 -10.43 11.88 -21.92
C GLY A 51 -10.72 11.89 -20.41
N LEU A 52 -10.23 10.90 -19.66
CA LEU A 52 -10.54 10.74 -18.23
C LEU A 52 -9.63 11.55 -17.31
N VAL A 53 -8.50 12.05 -17.82
CA VAL A 53 -7.48 12.73 -17.03
C VAL A 53 -7.53 14.22 -17.26
N SER A 54 -8.01 14.97 -16.27
CA SER A 54 -7.99 16.43 -16.29
C SER A 54 -6.60 16.99 -15.87
N ASP A 55 -6.29 18.23 -16.28
CA ASP A 55 -5.05 18.88 -15.85
C ASP A 55 -5.02 19.11 -14.33
N HIS A 56 -6.18 19.28 -13.70
CA HIS A 56 -6.31 19.36 -12.25
C HIS A 56 -5.83 18.08 -11.57
N LEU A 57 -6.18 16.90 -12.11
CA LEU A 57 -5.70 15.61 -11.58
C LEU A 57 -4.19 15.43 -11.70
N LYS A 58 -3.60 15.91 -12.81
CA LYS A 58 -2.14 15.84 -13.03
C LYS A 58 -1.37 16.68 -12.01
N GLN A 59 -1.98 17.76 -11.53
CA GLN A 59 -1.39 18.70 -10.57
C GLN A 59 -1.71 18.34 -9.11
N GLN A 60 -2.53 17.32 -8.88
CA GLN A 60 -2.94 16.95 -7.53
C GLN A 60 -1.75 16.58 -6.67
N ASP A 61 -1.68 17.17 -5.49
CA ASP A 61 -0.60 16.93 -4.54
C ASP A 61 -0.93 15.76 -3.61
N THR A 62 0.12 15.12 -3.10
CA THR A 62 0.01 14.09 -2.07
C THR A 62 0.75 14.56 -0.83
N VAL A 63 0.17 14.32 0.33
CA VAL A 63 0.70 14.82 1.61
C VAL A 63 0.87 13.67 2.61
N THR A 64 1.51 13.95 3.74
CA THR A 64 1.46 13.00 4.86
C THR A 64 0.11 13.10 5.57
N ILE A 65 -0.33 12.00 6.22
CA ILE A 65 -1.57 12.00 7.02
C ILE A 65 -1.49 13.08 8.11
N HIS A 66 -0.33 13.27 8.73
CA HIS A 66 -0.10 14.35 9.69
C HIS A 66 -0.42 15.73 9.10
N ARG A 67 0.05 16.00 7.89
CA ARG A 67 -0.22 17.25 7.19
C ARG A 67 -1.68 17.37 6.76
N LEU A 68 -2.29 16.27 6.32
CA LEU A 68 -3.71 16.20 5.97
C LEU A 68 -4.59 16.59 7.16
N LEU A 69 -4.29 16.05 8.34
CA LEU A 69 -5.00 16.34 9.60
C LEU A 69 -4.67 17.70 10.19
N GLY A 70 -3.64 18.38 9.67
CA GLY A 70 -3.14 19.63 10.23
C GLY A 70 -2.54 19.44 11.62
N LEU A 71 -1.90 18.28 11.88
CA LEU A 71 -1.19 17.99 13.12
C LEU A 71 0.01 18.92 13.24
N GLY A 72 -0.03 19.83 14.24
CA GLY A 72 1.07 20.70 14.59
C GLY A 72 1.98 20.09 15.65
N THR A 73 2.92 20.89 16.18
CA THR A 73 3.89 20.49 17.20
C THR A 73 3.25 20.01 18.52
N ARG A 74 2.00 20.37 18.77
CA ARG A 74 1.25 19.95 19.97
C ARG A 74 0.44 18.67 19.78
N TYR A 75 0.59 17.98 18.65
CA TYR A 75 -0.18 16.77 18.31
C TYR A 75 -1.71 16.92 18.37
N GLN A 76 -2.22 18.15 18.30
CA GLN A 76 -3.64 18.40 18.21
C GLN A 76 -4.02 18.55 16.72
N PRO A 77 -4.92 17.71 16.19
CA PRO A 77 -5.34 17.81 14.82
C PRO A 77 -6.21 19.06 14.61
N ARG A 78 -6.02 19.74 13.49
CA ARG A 78 -6.92 20.79 13.04
C ARG A 78 -8.27 20.22 12.61
N PHE A 79 -8.23 19.06 11.95
CA PHE A 79 -9.42 18.34 11.49
C PHE A 79 -9.72 17.20 12.44
N HIS A 80 -10.96 17.10 12.90
CA HIS A 80 -11.46 16.15 13.88
C HIS A 80 -12.98 16.04 13.77
N LEU A 81 -13.65 15.25 14.58
CA LEU A 81 -15.09 14.97 14.53
C LEU A 81 -15.98 16.22 14.41
N LYS A 82 -15.64 17.33 15.10
CA LYS A 82 -16.41 18.58 15.03
C LYS A 82 -16.02 19.49 13.87
N GLN A 83 -14.90 19.25 13.24
CA GLN A 83 -14.38 19.97 12.09
C GLN A 83 -13.77 18.96 11.10
N PRO A 84 -14.61 18.23 10.35
CA PRO A 84 -14.13 17.16 9.49
C PRO A 84 -13.35 17.68 8.27
N LEU A 85 -12.64 16.79 7.63
CA LEU A 85 -11.88 17.05 6.40
C LEU A 85 -12.82 17.46 5.27
N PRO A 86 -12.49 18.51 4.49
CA PRO A 86 -13.37 19.02 3.45
C PRO A 86 -13.25 18.26 2.12
N TYR A 87 -13.25 16.92 2.17
CA TYR A 87 -13.06 16.07 0.99
C TYR A 87 -14.20 15.06 0.83
N ASP A 88 -14.47 14.72 -0.41
CA ASP A 88 -15.50 13.74 -0.79
C ASP A 88 -14.90 12.34 -0.95
N VAL A 89 -13.60 12.29 -1.27
CA VAL A 89 -12.80 11.05 -1.33
C VAL A 89 -11.45 11.29 -0.66
N ILE A 90 -11.06 10.38 0.21
CA ILE A 90 -9.75 10.37 0.84
C ILE A 90 -9.07 9.04 0.51
N VAL A 91 -7.87 9.11 -0.02
CA VAL A 91 -7.06 7.94 -0.36
C VAL A 91 -5.82 7.91 0.51
N ILE A 92 -5.61 6.80 1.19
CA ILE A 92 -4.42 6.56 2.01
C ILE A 92 -3.63 5.41 1.37
N ASP A 93 -2.40 5.69 0.94
CA ASP A 93 -1.47 4.64 0.49
C ASP A 93 -0.55 4.20 1.64
N GLU A 94 -0.01 2.98 1.53
CA GLU A 94 0.79 2.31 2.56
C GLU A 94 0.08 2.25 3.94
N ALA A 95 -1.23 2.01 3.92
CA ALA A 95 -2.08 1.97 5.14
C ALA A 95 -1.69 0.83 6.11
N SER A 96 -0.88 -0.15 5.70
CA SER A 96 -0.28 -1.15 6.59
C SER A 96 0.67 -0.54 7.63
N MET A 97 1.17 0.68 7.39
CA MET A 97 2.02 1.42 8.33
C MET A 97 1.23 2.33 9.28
N LEU A 98 -0.10 2.32 9.24
CA LEU A 98 -0.93 3.08 10.17
C LEU A 98 -0.90 2.44 11.55
N ASP A 99 -0.44 3.18 12.56
CA ASP A 99 -0.67 2.85 13.95
C ASP A 99 -2.09 3.19 14.39
N LEU A 100 -2.50 2.64 15.53
CA LEU A 100 -3.85 2.80 16.06
C LEU A 100 -4.20 4.27 16.36
N ASN A 101 -3.25 5.06 16.85
CA ASN A 101 -3.49 6.45 17.23
C ASN A 101 -3.72 7.32 15.99
N LEU A 102 -2.84 7.23 15.00
CA LEU A 102 -2.98 7.97 13.74
C LEU A 102 -4.23 7.56 12.95
N ALA A 103 -4.57 6.26 12.98
CA ALA A 103 -5.79 5.75 12.38
C ALA A 103 -7.05 6.30 13.06
N THR A 104 -7.07 6.36 14.39
CA THR A 104 -8.18 6.95 15.16
C THR A 104 -8.37 8.42 14.80
N LEU A 105 -7.30 9.22 14.82
CA LEU A 105 -7.36 10.63 14.44
C LEU A 105 -7.84 10.83 13.00
N LEU A 106 -7.41 9.96 12.08
CA LEU A 106 -7.87 10.00 10.69
C LEU A 106 -9.37 9.69 10.59
N LEU A 107 -9.82 8.60 11.21
CA LEU A 107 -11.23 8.17 11.14
C LEU A 107 -12.16 9.20 11.77
N GLU A 108 -11.78 9.83 12.88
CA GLU A 108 -12.55 10.92 13.49
C GLU A 108 -12.65 12.17 12.61
N ALA A 109 -11.67 12.38 11.73
CA ALA A 109 -11.66 13.53 10.83
C ALA A 109 -12.37 13.28 9.48
N VAL A 110 -12.68 12.02 9.14
CA VAL A 110 -13.37 11.65 7.89
C VAL A 110 -14.86 11.97 8.01
N PRO A 111 -15.45 12.75 7.08
CA PRO A 111 -16.90 13.01 7.08
C PRO A 111 -17.71 11.75 6.77
N ASP A 112 -18.94 11.64 7.29
CA ASP A 112 -19.84 10.50 7.07
C ASP A 112 -20.10 10.19 5.59
N GLN A 113 -20.13 11.21 4.74
CA GLN A 113 -20.37 11.06 3.30
C GLN A 113 -19.10 10.87 2.47
N CYS A 114 -17.93 10.86 3.11
CA CYS A 114 -16.65 10.71 2.44
C CYS A 114 -16.35 9.23 2.15
N ARG A 115 -15.80 8.95 0.99
CA ARG A 115 -15.25 7.62 0.65
C ARG A 115 -13.80 7.56 1.08
N LEU A 116 -13.52 6.73 2.08
CA LEU A 116 -12.16 6.43 2.51
C LEU A 116 -11.65 5.18 1.79
N ILE A 117 -10.55 5.32 1.06
CA ILE A 117 -9.88 4.23 0.32
C ILE A 117 -8.53 3.97 0.99
N LEU A 118 -8.39 2.82 1.62
CA LEU A 118 -7.14 2.38 2.23
C LEU A 118 -6.42 1.41 1.30
N LEU A 119 -5.19 1.74 0.91
CA LEU A 119 -4.33 0.90 0.09
C LEU A 119 -3.15 0.43 0.94
N GLY A 120 -2.96 -0.85 1.02
CA GLY A 120 -1.87 -1.42 1.80
C GLY A 120 -1.63 -2.88 1.43
N ASP A 121 -0.75 -3.50 2.17
CA ASP A 121 -0.49 -4.91 2.11
C ASP A 121 -0.50 -5.43 3.55
N ALA A 122 -1.57 -6.13 3.92
CA ALA A 122 -1.75 -6.65 5.27
C ALA A 122 -0.69 -7.70 5.67
N ASN A 123 0.06 -8.23 4.69
CA ASN A 123 1.14 -9.20 4.92
C ASN A 123 2.52 -8.54 5.04
N GLN A 124 2.62 -7.21 4.83
CA GLN A 124 3.86 -6.48 5.12
C GLN A 124 4.04 -6.29 6.62
N LEU A 125 5.29 -5.99 7.01
CA LEU A 125 5.60 -5.63 8.39
C LEU A 125 4.65 -4.53 8.87
N ALA A 126 4.02 -4.78 10.02
CA ALA A 126 3.16 -3.80 10.68
C ALA A 126 3.93 -2.51 11.02
N SER A 127 3.18 -1.48 11.42
CA SER A 127 3.75 -0.25 11.96
C SER A 127 4.73 -0.56 13.10
N VAL A 128 5.71 0.31 13.30
CA VAL A 128 6.65 0.22 14.44
C VAL A 128 5.90 0.44 15.76
N ASP A 129 4.84 1.25 15.72
CA ASP A 129 3.95 1.50 16.85
C ASP A 129 2.81 0.47 16.93
N VAL A 130 2.13 0.46 18.09
CA VAL A 130 1.11 -0.55 18.41
C VAL A 130 -0.07 -0.51 17.45
N GLY A 131 -0.42 -1.66 16.90
CA GLY A 131 -1.62 -1.88 16.11
C GLY A 131 -1.35 -2.22 14.64
N SER A 132 -2.15 -3.11 14.11
CA SER A 132 -2.17 -3.51 12.71
C SER A 132 -3.54 -3.20 12.10
N VAL A 133 -3.91 -1.92 12.11
CA VAL A 133 -5.28 -1.45 11.81
C VAL A 133 -5.80 -2.00 10.49
N LEU A 134 -4.99 -2.02 9.43
CA LEU A 134 -5.42 -2.55 8.13
C LEU A 134 -5.69 -4.07 8.19
N ALA A 135 -4.88 -4.82 8.93
CA ALA A 135 -5.07 -6.26 9.11
C ALA A 135 -6.30 -6.56 9.96
N ASP A 136 -6.54 -5.74 11.00
CA ASP A 136 -7.70 -5.87 11.88
C ASP A 136 -9.01 -5.53 11.13
N LEU A 137 -9.03 -4.45 10.35
CA LEU A 137 -10.17 -4.08 9.50
C LEU A 137 -10.52 -5.19 8.50
N ARG A 138 -9.52 -5.90 8.00
CA ARG A 138 -9.71 -7.02 7.08
C ARG A 138 -10.41 -8.23 7.71
N GLN A 139 -10.40 -8.35 9.04
CA GLN A 139 -11.07 -9.44 9.76
C GLN A 139 -12.51 -9.10 10.14
N VAL A 140 -12.95 -7.87 9.88
CA VAL A 140 -14.31 -7.42 10.20
C VAL A 140 -15.27 -7.87 9.13
N GLN A 141 -16.10 -8.88 9.42
CA GLN A 141 -17.08 -9.47 8.50
C GLN A 141 -18.02 -8.43 7.85
N ALA A 142 -18.41 -7.40 8.59
CA ALA A 142 -19.27 -6.33 8.07
C ALA A 142 -18.62 -5.51 6.94
N LEU A 143 -17.29 -5.63 6.76
CA LEU A 143 -16.52 -4.94 5.73
C LEU A 143 -16.11 -5.85 4.56
N ASP A 144 -16.54 -7.11 4.52
CA ASP A 144 -16.12 -8.08 3.49
C ASP A 144 -16.40 -7.60 2.06
N GLU A 145 -17.57 -6.98 1.83
CA GLU A 145 -17.94 -6.41 0.53
C GLU A 145 -17.09 -5.19 0.12
N ASN A 146 -16.41 -4.58 1.08
CA ASN A 146 -15.55 -3.42 0.86
C ASN A 146 -14.08 -3.80 0.63
N HIS A 147 -13.75 -5.08 0.69
CA HIS A 147 -12.40 -5.59 0.47
C HIS A 147 -12.17 -6.01 -0.98
N VAL A 148 -11.08 -5.50 -1.56
CA VAL A 148 -10.62 -5.92 -2.88
C VAL A 148 -9.16 -6.37 -2.81
N ASN A 149 -8.92 -7.65 -3.12
CA ASN A 149 -7.58 -8.20 -3.23
C ASN A 149 -7.06 -8.05 -4.66
N LEU A 150 -5.95 -7.33 -4.82
CA LEU A 150 -5.25 -7.22 -6.09
C LEU A 150 -4.25 -8.37 -6.21
N VAL A 151 -4.62 -9.43 -6.92
CA VAL A 151 -3.81 -10.66 -7.04
C VAL A 151 -2.78 -10.59 -8.17
N THR A 152 -2.98 -9.77 -9.19
CA THR A 152 -2.07 -9.68 -10.33
C THR A 152 -0.93 -8.72 -10.04
N SER A 153 0.30 -9.24 -9.94
CA SER A 153 1.49 -8.40 -9.84
C SER A 153 1.90 -7.86 -11.21
N ARG A 154 2.06 -6.53 -11.31
CA ARG A 154 2.66 -5.88 -12.49
C ARG A 154 4.14 -5.55 -12.32
N ARG A 155 4.68 -5.77 -11.12
CA ARG A 155 6.11 -5.52 -10.81
C ARG A 155 7.00 -6.60 -11.39
N PHE A 156 6.49 -7.82 -11.50
CA PHE A 156 7.25 -8.95 -12.02
C PHE A 156 6.53 -9.51 -13.25
N LYS A 157 7.29 -9.86 -14.28
CA LYS A 157 6.75 -10.61 -15.42
C LYS A 157 6.27 -11.98 -14.92
N ALA A 158 5.22 -12.52 -15.53
CA ALA A 158 4.78 -13.88 -15.23
C ALA A 158 5.96 -14.84 -15.43
N GLY A 159 6.24 -15.71 -14.44
CA GLY A 159 7.39 -16.63 -14.45
C GLY A 159 8.71 -15.99 -14.02
N ALA A 160 8.76 -14.74 -13.58
CA ALA A 160 9.96 -14.17 -13.00
C ALA A 160 10.25 -14.81 -11.65
N LEU A 161 11.49 -15.26 -11.46
CA LEU A 161 11.95 -15.98 -10.26
C LEU A 161 11.56 -15.27 -8.95
N ILE A 162 11.69 -13.94 -8.89
CA ILE A 162 11.31 -13.14 -7.71
C ILE A 162 9.81 -13.29 -7.38
N GLY A 163 8.95 -13.36 -8.39
CA GLY A 163 7.51 -13.59 -8.21
C GLY A 163 7.21 -14.99 -7.66
N GLU A 164 7.94 -16.00 -8.14
CA GLU A 164 7.82 -17.37 -7.66
C GLU A 164 8.33 -17.54 -6.23
N LEU A 165 9.48 -16.92 -5.90
CA LEU A 165 10.03 -16.91 -4.55
C LEU A 165 9.09 -16.19 -3.56
N ALA A 166 8.52 -15.05 -3.95
CA ALA A 166 7.52 -14.35 -3.15
C ALA A 166 6.27 -15.21 -2.91
N GLY A 167 5.83 -15.96 -3.93
CA GLY A 167 4.72 -16.90 -3.81
C GLY A 167 4.98 -18.02 -2.80
N LEU A 168 6.17 -18.59 -2.81
CA LEU A 168 6.56 -19.62 -1.85
C LEU A 168 6.57 -19.13 -0.39
N ILE A 169 6.98 -17.86 -0.18
CA ILE A 169 7.01 -17.26 1.16
C ILE A 169 5.58 -16.92 1.64
N GLN A 170 4.69 -16.52 0.72
CA GLN A 170 3.32 -16.08 1.05
C GLN A 170 2.30 -17.23 1.12
N THR A 171 2.66 -18.45 0.68
CA THR A 171 1.74 -19.59 0.74
C THR A 171 1.36 -19.87 2.20
N PRO A 172 0.05 -19.94 2.52
CA PRO A 172 -0.41 -20.30 3.86
C PRO A 172 0.19 -21.65 4.26
N ARG A 173 0.78 -21.69 5.44
CA ARG A 173 1.37 -22.92 5.97
C ARG A 173 0.25 -23.81 6.48
N ASP A 174 0.04 -24.95 5.85
CA ASP A 174 -0.65 -26.05 6.50
C ASP A 174 0.26 -26.59 7.62
N ALA A 175 -0.32 -27.23 8.63
CA ALA A 175 0.39 -27.69 9.81
C ALA A 175 1.47 -28.79 9.50
N GLN A 176 1.62 -29.20 8.25
CA GLN A 176 2.50 -30.26 7.79
C GLN A 176 3.75 -29.75 7.07
N THR A 177 3.73 -28.51 6.52
CA THR A 177 4.88 -27.95 5.80
C THR A 177 5.90 -27.38 6.78
N THR A 178 7.04 -27.99 6.90
CA THR A 178 8.10 -27.54 7.80
C THR A 178 8.89 -26.37 7.21
N HIS A 179 9.46 -25.52 8.07
CA HIS A 179 10.36 -24.42 7.64
C HIS A 179 11.50 -24.95 6.76
N ARG A 180 11.94 -26.18 7.00
CA ARG A 180 13.00 -26.86 6.27
C ARG A 180 12.63 -27.10 4.80
N GLU A 181 11.41 -27.59 4.54
CA GLU A 181 10.93 -27.82 3.17
C GLU A 181 10.82 -26.54 2.35
N ILE A 182 10.44 -25.44 3.00
CA ILE A 182 10.41 -24.12 2.35
C ILE A 182 11.83 -23.67 2.01
N LEU A 183 12.78 -23.81 2.95
CA LEU A 183 14.18 -23.45 2.72
C LEU A 183 14.80 -24.30 1.61
N GLU A 184 14.59 -25.62 1.61
CA GLU A 184 15.06 -26.51 0.55
C GLU A 184 14.47 -26.17 -0.82
N SER A 185 13.18 -25.82 -0.87
CA SER A 185 12.53 -25.35 -2.10
C SER A 185 13.10 -24.02 -2.59
N LEU A 186 13.40 -23.08 -1.68
CA LEU A 186 14.03 -21.80 -1.99
C LEU A 186 15.46 -22.01 -2.49
N GLU A 187 16.25 -22.83 -1.81
CA GLU A 187 17.64 -23.16 -2.21
C GLU A 187 17.67 -23.79 -3.59
N ASN A 188 16.83 -24.79 -3.87
CA ASN A 188 16.76 -25.43 -5.17
C ASN A 188 16.41 -24.46 -6.30
N LYS A 189 15.46 -23.54 -6.08
CA LYS A 189 15.10 -22.53 -7.06
C LYS A 189 16.20 -21.49 -7.29
N ILE A 190 16.90 -21.10 -6.22
CA ILE A 190 18.03 -20.15 -6.29
C ILE A 190 19.19 -20.78 -7.05
N VAL A 191 19.51 -22.06 -6.78
CA VAL A 191 20.60 -22.79 -7.46
C VAL A 191 20.29 -22.99 -8.96
N GLN A 192 19.03 -23.24 -9.31
CA GLN A 192 18.62 -23.40 -10.72
C GLN A 192 18.59 -22.09 -11.52
N ALA A 193 18.56 -20.94 -10.85
CA ALA A 193 18.51 -19.66 -11.49
C ALA A 193 19.92 -19.12 -11.79
N SER A 194 20.37 -19.31 -13.02
CA SER A 194 21.65 -18.76 -13.53
C SER A 194 21.77 -17.23 -13.44
N GLU A 195 20.68 -16.53 -13.14
CA GLU A 195 20.60 -15.07 -13.11
C GLU A 195 20.91 -14.45 -11.74
N ILE A 196 21.01 -15.23 -10.65
CA ILE A 196 21.23 -14.70 -9.31
C ILE A 196 22.71 -14.77 -8.95
N LYS A 197 23.42 -13.66 -9.19
CA LYS A 197 24.78 -13.41 -8.67
C LYS A 197 24.83 -13.16 -7.15
N ALA A 198 23.72 -13.31 -6.42
CA ALA A 198 23.61 -13.01 -4.98
C ALA A 198 23.86 -14.23 -4.06
N ILE A 199 24.08 -15.43 -4.61
CA ILE A 199 24.38 -16.64 -3.87
C ILE A 199 25.52 -16.48 -2.82
N PRO A 200 26.64 -15.78 -3.11
CA PRO A 200 27.70 -15.59 -2.13
C PRO A 200 27.25 -14.77 -0.89
N LEU A 201 26.33 -13.81 -1.08
CA LEU A 201 25.85 -12.95 0.00
C LEU A 201 24.92 -13.70 0.95
N ILE A 202 24.02 -14.52 0.40
CA ILE A 202 23.09 -15.35 1.19
C ILE A 202 23.87 -16.41 1.97
N LYS A 203 24.88 -17.01 1.36
CA LYS A 203 25.74 -18.01 2.02
C LYS A 203 26.55 -17.37 3.15
N ALA A 204 27.12 -16.19 2.93
CA ALA A 204 27.85 -15.44 3.96
C ALA A 204 26.94 -15.03 5.11
N MET A 205 25.67 -14.67 4.87
CA MET A 205 24.70 -14.37 5.93
C MET A 205 24.29 -15.62 6.71
N ALA A 206 24.14 -16.78 6.06
CA ALA A 206 23.85 -18.03 6.73
C ALA A 206 25.02 -18.50 7.62
N ASP A 207 26.24 -18.31 7.15
CA ASP A 207 27.46 -18.61 7.92
C ASP A 207 27.61 -17.68 9.14
N VAL A 208 27.20 -16.42 9.05
CA VAL A 208 27.19 -15.45 10.19
C VAL A 208 26.13 -15.84 11.21
N VAL A 209 24.94 -16.24 10.79
CA VAL A 209 23.86 -16.68 11.71
C VAL A 209 24.21 -17.99 12.40
N GLN A 210 25.00 -18.87 11.79
CA GLN A 210 25.48 -20.11 12.45
C GLN A 210 26.59 -19.86 13.48
N LEU A 211 27.27 -18.71 13.43
CA LEU A 211 28.31 -18.34 14.39
C LEU A 211 27.77 -17.67 15.66
N GLU A 212 26.50 -17.27 15.69
CA GLU A 212 25.85 -16.64 16.85
C GLU A 212 24.95 -17.58 17.68
N TYR A 213 24.94 -18.87 17.37
CA TYR A 213 24.28 -19.94 18.14
C TYR A 213 25.32 -21.06 18.39
#